data_2d6236a463e2b6a48a524d04a1f1e36d
#
_entry.id   2d6236a463e2b6a48a524d04a1f1e36d
#
_cell.length_a   1.000
_cell.length_b   1.000
_cell.length_c   1.000
_cell.angle_alpha   90.00
_cell.angle_beta   90.00
_cell.angle_gamma   90.00
#
_symmetry.space_group_name_H-M   'P 1'
#
loop_
_entity.id
_entity.type
_entity.pdbx_description
1 polymer ?
#
loop_
_entity_poly.entity_id
_entity_poly.type
_entity_poly.pdbx_seq_one_letter_code
_entity_poly.pdbx_strand_id
1 'polypeptide(L)'
;MGSQFHTVCRTGLLIAIAASLAACEAAGLSTPSIPGVSSLFEAKAPPPLEGKRISVLSSDTATSATASVDVKEPVNLPGVQANASWSQPGGVASNAPGHLAFDGAGKTSWRGDAGSGSNSEGRLTAVPIVHNGKVYTLDREGKITAFVAGSGAVAWRANLKPDEAKSKVGYGGGLAAEGGRIYAASGFGRVVAFDADSGKPLWTKVLGVPLRTSPTAVGGKVFIVTSESQLYALSGENGNELWSSRGLPEGASLLSNVSPAIAGNTLVVSFPSGEVTALDMANGSQKWTDSVSGGGVGSSISAIGEAARPVIDGDIVFASSSSGRMIATAVKNGERVWSKDIRAGQTPWVAGDTVFVVDTSGHAFALARKTGKTRWVANLPDDRLWNGPILAGGKLWAVSSKGLLVGLDARSGEITTKTALDNPVFIPPVVASGRMFVLTDKANLIALN
;
A
#
# COMPACT_ATOMS: atom_id res chain seq x y z
N MET A 1 -40.68 19.00 -52.63
CA MET A 1 -41.10 18.11 -51.55
C MET A 1 -40.78 16.64 -51.79
N GLY A 2 -39.87 16.28 -52.67
CA GLY A 2 -39.61 14.88 -53.09
C GLY A 2 -38.22 14.31 -52.68
N SER A 3 -37.34 15.09 -52.09
CA SER A 3 -35.93 14.66 -51.83
C SER A 3 -35.64 14.18 -50.39
N GLN A 4 -36.50 14.49 -49.42
CA GLN A 4 -36.24 14.10 -48.03
C GLN A 4 -36.83 12.72 -47.66
N PHE A 5 -37.80 12.22 -48.40
CA PHE A 5 -38.44 10.92 -48.12
C PHE A 5 -37.55 9.70 -48.49
N HIS A 6 -36.64 9.84 -49.47
CA HIS A 6 -35.74 8.75 -49.88
C HIS A 6 -34.57 8.54 -48.93
N THR A 7 -34.15 9.55 -48.18
CA THR A 7 -33.02 9.42 -47.24
C THR A 7 -33.42 8.77 -45.92
N VAL A 8 -34.65 9.06 -45.45
CA VAL A 8 -35.17 8.48 -44.19
C VAL A 8 -35.48 6.98 -44.33
N CYS A 9 -35.98 6.54 -45.51
CA CYS A 9 -36.25 5.11 -45.75
C CYS A 9 -34.96 4.26 -45.85
N ARG A 10 -33.85 4.82 -46.39
CA ARG A 10 -32.55 4.08 -46.47
C ARG A 10 -31.85 3.90 -45.13
N THR A 11 -31.91 4.90 -44.26
CA THR A 11 -31.32 4.81 -42.90
C THR A 11 -32.15 3.92 -41.99
N GLY A 12 -33.48 3.93 -42.08
CA GLY A 12 -34.35 3.04 -41.31
C GLY A 12 -34.17 1.55 -41.66
N LEU A 13 -33.91 1.23 -42.94
CA LEU A 13 -33.68 -0.15 -43.36
C LEU A 13 -32.34 -0.71 -42.91
N LEU A 14 -31.27 0.10 -42.88
CA LEU A 14 -29.95 -0.32 -42.40
C LEU A 14 -29.93 -0.57 -40.88
N ILE A 15 -30.64 0.22 -40.11
CA ILE A 15 -30.77 0.02 -38.66
C ILE A 15 -31.59 -1.24 -38.32
N ALA A 16 -32.61 -1.55 -39.09
CA ALA A 16 -33.40 -2.76 -38.90
C ALA A 16 -32.64 -4.04 -39.23
N ILE A 17 -31.75 -4.02 -40.22
CA ILE A 17 -30.89 -5.17 -40.58
C ILE A 17 -29.77 -5.37 -39.53
N ALA A 18 -29.19 -4.29 -38.97
CA ALA A 18 -28.21 -4.40 -37.91
C ALA A 18 -28.79 -4.95 -36.59
N ALA A 19 -30.03 -4.59 -36.26
CA ALA A 19 -30.69 -5.10 -35.06
C ALA A 19 -31.09 -6.59 -35.17
N SER A 20 -31.38 -7.08 -36.37
CA SER A 20 -31.71 -8.50 -36.60
C SER A 20 -30.50 -9.43 -36.59
N LEU A 21 -29.30 -8.93 -36.95
CA LEU A 21 -28.06 -9.69 -36.88
C LEU A 21 -27.55 -9.88 -35.43
N ALA A 22 -27.73 -8.87 -34.58
CA ALA A 22 -27.38 -8.96 -33.16
C ALA A 22 -28.27 -9.93 -32.37
N ALA A 23 -29.52 -10.13 -32.77
CA ALA A 23 -30.44 -11.05 -32.14
C ALA A 23 -30.16 -12.53 -32.48
N CYS A 24 -29.53 -12.82 -33.62
CA CYS A 24 -29.18 -14.19 -34.02
C CYS A 24 -27.96 -14.74 -33.26
N GLU A 25 -27.02 -13.87 -32.87
CA GLU A 25 -25.85 -14.28 -32.11
C GLU A 25 -26.18 -14.70 -30.66
N ALA A 26 -27.19 -14.06 -30.06
CA ALA A 26 -27.69 -14.40 -28.74
C ALA A 26 -28.48 -15.73 -28.69
N ALA A 27 -28.94 -16.24 -29.84
CA ALA A 27 -29.73 -17.47 -29.95
C ALA A 27 -28.91 -18.70 -30.40
N GLY A 28 -27.62 -18.56 -30.63
CA GLY A 28 -26.73 -19.67 -31.06
C GLY A 28 -26.99 -20.20 -32.47
N LEU A 29 -27.65 -19.41 -33.32
CA LEU A 29 -27.95 -19.76 -34.71
C LEU A 29 -26.86 -19.17 -35.60
N SER A 30 -26.28 -20.00 -36.48
CA SER A 30 -25.27 -19.58 -37.48
C SER A 30 -25.89 -18.57 -38.46
N THR A 31 -25.25 -17.40 -38.60
CA THR A 31 -25.68 -16.38 -39.57
C THR A 31 -25.57 -16.90 -41.00
N PRO A 32 -26.62 -16.75 -41.86
CA PRO A 32 -26.54 -17.12 -43.24
C PRO A 32 -25.51 -16.24 -43.98
N SER A 33 -24.55 -16.84 -44.66
CA SER A 33 -23.61 -16.13 -45.52
C SER A 33 -24.31 -15.60 -46.77
N ILE A 34 -24.40 -14.30 -46.93
CA ILE A 34 -24.91 -13.66 -48.15
C ILE A 34 -23.73 -13.46 -49.12
N PRO A 35 -23.70 -14.14 -50.26
CA PRO A 35 -22.60 -13.96 -51.23
C PRO A 35 -22.55 -12.49 -51.71
N GLY A 36 -21.38 -11.87 -51.65
CA GLY A 36 -21.12 -10.55 -52.24
C GLY A 36 -21.15 -9.36 -51.25
N VAL A 37 -21.44 -9.55 -49.95
CA VAL A 37 -21.46 -8.44 -48.98
C VAL A 37 -20.13 -8.33 -48.18
N SER A 38 -19.39 -9.41 -48.08
CA SER A 38 -18.07 -9.42 -47.42
C SER A 38 -17.04 -8.48 -48.07
N SER A 39 -17.09 -8.31 -49.39
CA SER A 39 -16.16 -7.43 -50.11
C SER A 39 -16.40 -5.92 -49.93
N LEU A 40 -17.54 -5.52 -49.36
CA LEU A 40 -17.86 -4.11 -49.13
C LEU A 40 -17.29 -3.56 -47.82
N PHE A 41 -16.83 -4.43 -46.90
CA PHE A 41 -16.28 -4.07 -45.61
C PHE A 41 -14.81 -4.48 -45.41
N GLU A 42 -14.17 -5.13 -46.41
CA GLU A 42 -12.74 -5.36 -46.39
C GLU A 42 -12.01 -4.08 -46.81
N ALA A 43 -11.69 -3.24 -45.80
CA ALA A 43 -10.62 -2.27 -45.97
C ALA A 43 -9.31 -3.07 -46.21
N LYS A 44 -8.81 -3.06 -47.47
CA LYS A 44 -7.57 -3.69 -47.82
C LYS A 44 -6.48 -3.17 -46.91
N ALA A 45 -5.99 -4.01 -46.00
CA ALA A 45 -4.90 -3.62 -45.11
C ALA A 45 -3.72 -3.13 -45.96
N PRO A 46 -3.10 -2.00 -45.62
CA PRO A 46 -1.93 -1.52 -46.36
C PRO A 46 -0.85 -2.62 -46.37
N PRO A 47 -0.08 -2.77 -47.46
CA PRO A 47 0.97 -3.78 -47.54
C PRO A 47 1.94 -3.61 -46.35
N PRO A 48 2.41 -4.70 -45.72
CA PRO A 48 3.36 -4.63 -44.64
C PRO A 48 4.61 -3.87 -45.06
N LEU A 49 5.03 -2.89 -44.29
CA LEU A 49 6.30 -2.20 -44.50
C LEU A 49 7.43 -3.23 -44.53
N GLU A 50 8.33 -3.12 -45.51
CA GLU A 50 9.53 -3.96 -45.60
C GLU A 50 10.44 -3.69 -44.42
N GLY A 51 10.91 -4.75 -43.78
CA GLY A 51 11.83 -4.67 -42.63
C GLY A 51 11.65 -5.82 -41.64
N LYS A 52 12.69 -6.13 -40.90
CA LYS A 52 12.62 -7.09 -39.77
C LYS A 52 11.86 -6.46 -38.63
N ARG A 53 10.63 -6.88 -38.41
CA ARG A 53 9.85 -6.40 -37.28
C ARG A 53 10.49 -6.89 -35.99
N ILE A 54 11.08 -5.97 -35.23
CA ILE A 54 11.47 -6.19 -33.86
C ILE A 54 10.23 -5.82 -33.06
N SER A 55 9.71 -6.71 -32.19
CA SER A 55 8.65 -6.40 -31.27
C SER A 55 9.14 -5.26 -30.38
N VAL A 56 8.53 -4.09 -30.49
CA VAL A 56 8.77 -2.95 -29.58
C VAL A 56 8.07 -3.16 -28.24
N LEU A 57 7.08 -4.04 -28.21
CA LEU A 57 6.63 -4.71 -27.02
C LEU A 57 7.59 -5.89 -26.85
N SER A 58 8.72 -5.67 -26.18
CA SER A 58 9.26 -6.75 -25.38
C SER A 58 8.06 -7.31 -24.61
N SER A 59 7.80 -8.59 -24.76
CA SER A 59 6.98 -9.31 -23.80
C SER A 59 7.69 -9.12 -22.46
N ASP A 60 7.39 -7.98 -21.83
CA ASP A 60 7.68 -7.74 -20.43
C ASP A 60 6.76 -8.62 -19.58
N THR A 61 6.92 -9.90 -19.66
CA THR A 61 7.27 -10.69 -18.50
C THR A 61 8.63 -10.17 -18.07
N ALA A 62 8.73 -8.87 -17.77
CA ALA A 62 9.86 -8.31 -17.07
C ALA A 62 9.77 -8.90 -15.67
N THR A 63 10.33 -10.07 -15.51
CA THR A 63 10.96 -10.50 -14.29
C THR A 63 11.62 -9.25 -13.72
N SER A 64 11.20 -8.86 -12.51
CA SER A 64 11.88 -7.91 -11.63
C SER A 64 13.37 -8.02 -11.92
N ALA A 65 14.04 -6.91 -12.24
CA ALA A 65 15.40 -6.82 -12.79
C ALA A 65 16.23 -7.98 -12.29
N THR A 66 16.68 -8.82 -13.19
CA THR A 66 17.25 -10.15 -12.95
C THR A 66 17.74 -10.30 -11.54
N ALA A 67 17.06 -11.14 -10.72
CA ALA A 67 17.33 -11.29 -9.30
C ALA A 67 18.78 -11.79 -9.10
N SER A 68 19.74 -10.91 -9.38
CA SER A 68 21.18 -11.17 -9.40
C SER A 68 21.86 -10.31 -8.35
N VAL A 69 22.91 -10.86 -7.77
CA VAL A 69 23.76 -10.17 -6.81
C VAL A 69 24.71 -9.25 -7.59
N ASP A 70 24.66 -7.93 -7.29
CA ASP A 70 25.53 -6.93 -7.93
C ASP A 70 26.88 -6.79 -7.23
N VAL A 71 26.91 -6.99 -5.91
CA VAL A 71 28.11 -6.83 -5.07
C VAL A 71 28.16 -7.89 -3.97
N LYS A 72 29.36 -8.38 -3.66
CA LYS A 72 29.61 -9.31 -2.54
C LYS A 72 30.03 -8.54 -1.28
N GLU A 73 29.25 -7.53 -0.90
CA GLU A 73 29.48 -6.78 0.33
C GLU A 73 28.62 -7.37 1.45
N PRO A 74 29.17 -7.52 2.67
CA PRO A 74 28.40 -8.02 3.80
C PRO A 74 27.29 -7.03 4.20
N VAL A 75 26.19 -7.56 4.69
CA VAL A 75 25.15 -6.76 5.34
C VAL A 75 25.57 -6.46 6.77
N ASN A 76 25.79 -5.20 7.08
CA ASN A 76 26.10 -4.73 8.41
C ASN A 76 24.85 -4.18 9.09
N LEU A 77 24.33 -4.94 10.05
CA LEU A 77 23.15 -4.50 10.82
C LEU A 77 23.61 -3.59 11.97
N PRO A 78 22.87 -2.51 12.24
CA PRO A 78 23.07 -1.74 13.45
C PRO A 78 22.71 -2.57 14.69
N GLY A 79 23.11 -2.11 15.85
CA GLY A 79 22.72 -2.75 17.11
C GLY A 79 21.21 -2.83 17.26
N VAL A 80 20.74 -3.88 17.91
CA VAL A 80 19.32 -4.10 18.21
C VAL A 80 18.82 -3.00 19.14
N GLN A 81 17.67 -2.42 18.82
CA GLN A 81 17.03 -1.38 19.61
C GLN A 81 15.73 -1.90 20.23
N ALA A 82 15.59 -1.75 21.53
CA ALA A 82 14.33 -1.99 22.21
C ALA A 82 13.34 -0.87 21.86
N ASN A 83 12.13 -1.26 21.50
CA ASN A 83 11.04 -0.34 21.25
C ASN A 83 9.82 -0.73 22.10
N ALA A 84 9.34 0.20 22.90
CA ALA A 84 8.12 -0.02 23.72
C ALA A 84 6.83 0.21 22.93
N SER A 85 6.93 0.86 21.76
CA SER A 85 5.76 1.28 20.98
C SER A 85 5.96 1.09 19.48
N TRP A 86 4.85 0.99 18.79
CA TRP A 86 4.70 1.05 17.34
C TRP A 86 3.55 2.01 17.07
N SER A 87 3.78 3.30 17.29
CA SER A 87 2.70 4.29 17.36
C SER A 87 2.22 4.84 16.02
N GLN A 88 2.92 4.50 14.94
CA GLN A 88 2.56 4.88 13.58
C GLN A 88 2.42 3.63 12.68
N PRO A 89 1.76 3.70 11.53
CA PRO A 89 1.60 2.54 10.64
C PRO A 89 2.92 1.90 10.20
N GLY A 90 3.99 2.69 10.07
CA GLY A 90 5.36 2.23 9.80
C GLY A 90 6.23 2.12 11.05
N GLY A 91 5.65 2.09 12.25
CA GLY A 91 6.33 2.02 13.54
C GLY A 91 6.62 3.39 14.14
N VAL A 92 7.27 4.25 13.41
CA VAL A 92 7.63 5.63 13.75
C VAL A 92 7.20 6.60 12.64
N ALA A 93 7.20 7.90 12.90
CA ALA A 93 6.74 8.90 11.93
C ALA A 93 7.54 8.91 10.63
N SER A 94 8.82 8.58 10.65
CA SER A 94 9.68 8.48 9.47
C SER A 94 9.52 7.17 8.68
N ASN A 95 8.76 6.21 9.18
CA ASN A 95 8.62 4.84 8.69
C ASN A 95 9.97 4.05 8.69
N ALA A 96 10.99 4.50 9.45
CA ALA A 96 12.33 3.90 9.56
C ALA A 96 12.63 3.52 11.02
N PRO A 97 11.99 2.47 11.59
CA PRO A 97 12.20 2.10 12.98
C PRO A 97 13.52 1.36 13.25
N GLY A 98 14.32 1.05 12.22
CA GLY A 98 15.63 0.45 12.36
C GLY A 98 15.64 -1.04 12.70
N HIS A 99 16.60 -1.51 13.51
CA HIS A 99 16.74 -2.91 13.90
C HIS A 99 16.10 -3.14 15.27
N LEU A 100 14.92 -3.78 15.28
CA LEU A 100 14.10 -3.92 16.47
C LEU A 100 14.49 -5.14 17.32
N ALA A 101 14.25 -5.06 18.63
CA ALA A 101 14.41 -6.17 19.54
C ALA A 101 13.26 -7.17 19.37
N PHE A 102 13.61 -8.40 19.06
CA PHE A 102 12.71 -9.54 19.06
C PHE A 102 13.57 -10.82 19.10
N ASP A 103 13.50 -11.55 20.18
CA ASP A 103 14.22 -12.81 20.39
C ASP A 103 13.31 -14.04 20.33
N GLY A 104 12.04 -13.79 19.97
CA GLY A 104 11.03 -14.83 19.94
C GLY A 104 11.22 -15.85 18.83
N ALA A 105 10.79 -17.07 19.15
CA ALA A 105 10.75 -18.22 18.22
C ALA A 105 9.45 -18.27 17.39
N GLY A 106 8.63 -17.24 17.43
CA GLY A 106 7.32 -17.19 16.76
C GLY A 106 6.25 -18.06 17.45
N LYS A 107 6.38 -18.35 18.75
CA LYS A 107 5.36 -19.08 19.52
C LYS A 107 4.23 -18.15 19.92
N THR A 108 2.99 -18.63 19.76
CA THR A 108 1.80 -17.88 20.17
C THR A 108 1.79 -17.70 21.69
N SER A 109 1.71 -16.45 22.14
CA SER A 109 1.53 -16.06 23.54
C SER A 109 0.03 -15.94 23.88
N TRP A 110 -0.70 -15.22 23.05
CA TRP A 110 -2.15 -15.07 23.18
C TRP A 110 -2.79 -14.76 21.82
N ARG A 111 -4.13 -14.87 21.76
CA ARG A 111 -4.96 -14.51 20.62
C ARG A 111 -6.12 -13.64 21.08
N GLY A 112 -6.55 -12.70 20.25
CA GLY A 112 -7.68 -11.82 20.51
C GLY A 112 -8.56 -11.63 19.29
N ASP A 113 -9.86 -11.49 19.50
CA ASP A 113 -10.83 -11.13 18.45
C ASP A 113 -10.84 -9.61 18.24
N ALA A 114 -10.35 -9.17 17.09
CA ALA A 114 -10.27 -7.77 16.70
C ALA A 114 -11.53 -7.26 15.98
N GLY A 115 -12.54 -8.10 15.76
CA GLY A 115 -13.82 -7.72 15.14
C GLY A 115 -14.08 -8.37 13.79
N SER A 116 -14.56 -7.58 12.84
CA SER A 116 -14.99 -8.06 11.52
C SER A 116 -13.82 -8.20 10.55
N GLY A 117 -13.51 -9.43 10.14
CA GLY A 117 -12.48 -9.74 9.14
C GLY A 117 -12.90 -9.37 7.71
N SER A 118 -11.98 -9.54 6.77
CA SER A 118 -12.21 -9.31 5.35
C SER A 118 -13.28 -10.23 4.76
N ASN A 119 -14.04 -9.69 3.80
CA ASN A 119 -14.99 -10.44 2.98
C ASN A 119 -15.12 -9.80 1.58
N SER A 120 -16.15 -10.18 0.82
CA SER A 120 -16.43 -9.62 -0.51
C SER A 120 -16.78 -8.13 -0.52
N GLU A 121 -17.25 -7.57 0.60
CA GLU A 121 -17.65 -6.17 0.73
C GLU A 121 -16.50 -5.24 1.14
N GLY A 122 -15.46 -5.77 1.79
CA GLY A 122 -14.33 -4.96 2.24
C GLY A 122 -13.20 -5.76 2.86
N ARG A 123 -12.00 -5.18 2.86
CA ARG A 123 -10.77 -5.79 3.38
C ARG A 123 -10.28 -5.07 4.62
N LEU A 124 -9.58 -5.83 5.47
CA LEU A 124 -8.71 -5.29 6.51
C LEU A 124 -7.44 -4.73 5.86
N THR A 125 -7.18 -3.45 6.08
CA THR A 125 -5.99 -2.76 5.55
C THR A 125 -5.21 -2.02 6.61
N ALA A 126 -5.82 -1.78 7.77
CA ALA A 126 -5.23 -1.02 8.86
C ALA A 126 -4.18 -1.84 9.60
N VAL A 127 -2.93 -1.38 9.58
CA VAL A 127 -1.86 -1.95 10.39
C VAL A 127 -2.16 -1.70 11.87
N PRO A 128 -2.05 -2.70 12.76
CA PRO A 128 -2.15 -2.48 14.19
C PRO A 128 -1.09 -1.49 14.67
N ILE A 129 -1.41 -0.72 15.70
CA ILE A 129 -0.42 0.12 16.40
C ILE A 129 -0.28 -0.32 17.86
N VAL A 130 0.89 -0.08 18.44
CA VAL A 130 1.17 -0.35 19.85
C VAL A 130 1.56 0.95 20.52
N HIS A 131 0.81 1.32 21.56
CA HIS A 131 1.04 2.55 22.30
C HIS A 131 0.60 2.39 23.75
N ASN A 132 1.38 2.91 24.70
CA ASN A 132 1.08 2.86 26.13
C ASN A 132 0.66 1.45 26.62
N GLY A 133 1.41 0.41 26.20
CA GLY A 133 1.16 -0.96 26.63
C GLY A 133 -0.11 -1.60 26.08
N LYS A 134 -0.76 -0.99 25.12
CA LYS A 134 -1.95 -1.52 24.41
C LYS A 134 -1.69 -1.69 22.93
N VAL A 135 -2.33 -2.69 22.33
CA VAL A 135 -2.39 -2.91 20.87
C VAL A 135 -3.76 -2.46 20.39
N TYR A 136 -3.79 -1.62 19.39
CA TYR A 136 -5.02 -1.11 18.82
C TYR A 136 -5.19 -1.64 17.39
N THR A 137 -6.36 -2.14 17.10
CA THR A 137 -6.76 -2.64 15.77
C THR A 137 -7.97 -1.87 15.26
N LEU A 138 -8.08 -1.75 13.96
CA LEU A 138 -9.25 -1.20 13.28
C LEU A 138 -9.78 -2.26 12.31
N ASP A 139 -11.03 -2.64 12.46
CA ASP A 139 -11.68 -3.62 11.61
C ASP A 139 -12.31 -2.98 10.35
N ARG A 140 -12.82 -3.80 9.42
CA ARG A 140 -13.43 -3.33 8.17
C ARG A 140 -14.73 -2.54 8.36
N GLU A 141 -15.38 -2.67 9.50
CA GLU A 141 -16.62 -1.96 9.85
C GLU A 141 -16.38 -0.66 10.61
N GLY A 142 -15.09 -0.32 10.86
CA GLY A 142 -14.70 0.88 11.57
C GLY A 142 -14.70 0.73 13.09
N LYS A 143 -14.67 -0.50 13.61
CA LYS A 143 -14.57 -0.76 15.03
C LYS A 143 -13.11 -0.80 15.47
N ILE A 144 -12.78 -0.03 16.48
CA ILE A 144 -11.50 -0.05 17.16
C ILE A 144 -11.57 -1.00 18.35
N THR A 145 -10.58 -1.86 18.51
CA THR A 145 -10.40 -2.68 19.71
C THR A 145 -9.01 -2.41 20.28
N ALA A 146 -8.94 -2.04 21.53
CA ALA A 146 -7.71 -1.90 22.30
C ALA A 146 -7.50 -3.12 23.18
N PHE A 147 -6.36 -3.78 23.02
CA PHE A 147 -5.96 -4.94 23.80
C PHE A 147 -4.80 -4.57 24.72
N VAL A 148 -4.77 -5.11 25.93
CA VAL A 148 -3.58 -5.08 26.78
C VAL A 148 -2.49 -5.91 26.10
N ALA A 149 -1.36 -5.32 25.71
CA ALA A 149 -0.32 -5.97 24.92
C ALA A 149 0.27 -7.23 25.58
N GLY A 150 0.30 -7.24 26.91
CA GLY A 150 0.84 -8.36 27.70
C GLY A 150 -0.06 -9.60 27.74
N SER A 151 -1.38 -9.43 27.78
CA SER A 151 -2.35 -10.50 28.07
C SER A 151 -3.37 -10.75 26.95
N GLY A 152 -3.56 -9.82 26.01
CA GLY A 152 -4.63 -9.89 25.02
C GLY A 152 -6.02 -9.55 25.56
N ALA A 153 -6.14 -9.15 26.84
CA ALA A 153 -7.40 -8.72 27.41
C ALA A 153 -7.88 -7.43 26.72
N VAL A 154 -9.16 -7.36 26.41
CA VAL A 154 -9.76 -6.15 25.81
C VAL A 154 -9.84 -5.07 26.87
N ALA A 155 -9.19 -3.93 26.61
CA ALA A 155 -9.26 -2.75 27.47
C ALA A 155 -10.51 -1.91 27.17
N TRP A 156 -10.77 -1.64 25.89
CA TRP A 156 -11.96 -0.90 25.44
C TRP A 156 -12.24 -1.16 23.94
N ARG A 157 -13.43 -0.75 23.52
CA ARG A 157 -13.86 -0.73 22.12
C ARG A 157 -14.52 0.60 21.79
N ALA A 158 -14.32 1.07 20.55
CA ALA A 158 -14.97 2.25 20.00
C ALA A 158 -15.40 2.01 18.55
N ASN A 159 -16.20 2.90 17.99
CA ASN A 159 -16.70 2.77 16.62
C ASN A 159 -16.56 4.10 15.88
N LEU A 160 -16.04 4.04 14.63
CA LEU A 160 -15.92 5.17 13.72
C LEU A 160 -17.15 5.34 12.82
N LYS A 161 -18.01 4.31 12.75
CA LYS A 161 -19.20 4.33 11.90
C LYS A 161 -20.16 5.40 12.36
N PRO A 162 -20.62 6.33 11.48
CA PRO A 162 -21.72 7.23 11.78
C PRO A 162 -23.02 6.47 11.96
N ASP A 163 -23.88 6.94 12.87
CA ASP A 163 -25.21 6.34 13.09
C ASP A 163 -26.07 6.38 11.82
N GLU A 164 -25.93 7.47 11.04
CA GLU A 164 -26.62 7.69 9.76
C GLU A 164 -26.03 6.92 8.56
N ALA A 165 -24.88 6.23 8.73
CA ALA A 165 -24.23 5.55 7.63
C ALA A 165 -25.04 4.37 7.10
N LYS A 166 -25.46 4.46 5.82
CA LYS A 166 -26.21 3.41 5.11
C LYS A 166 -25.33 2.18 4.87
N SER A 167 -24.03 2.36 4.58
CA SER A 167 -23.08 1.27 4.42
C SER A 167 -22.66 0.70 5.77
N LYS A 168 -22.57 -0.63 5.85
CA LYS A 168 -21.93 -1.30 6.99
C LYS A 168 -20.41 -1.26 6.93
N VAL A 169 -19.85 -0.97 5.77
CA VAL A 169 -18.43 -1.08 5.47
C VAL A 169 -17.86 0.31 5.21
N GLY A 170 -16.87 0.69 6.01
CA GLY A 170 -16.07 1.90 5.83
C GLY A 170 -14.58 1.53 5.72
N TYR A 171 -14.28 0.58 4.83
CA TYR A 171 -12.94 0.02 4.70
C TYR A 171 -11.92 1.06 4.23
N GLY A 172 -10.67 0.82 4.60
CA GLY A 172 -9.57 1.75 4.45
C GLY A 172 -9.33 2.57 5.72
N GLY A 173 -8.37 3.44 5.65
CA GLY A 173 -7.93 4.21 6.80
C GLY A 173 -6.97 3.44 7.69
N GLY A 174 -6.91 3.82 8.95
CA GLY A 174 -6.04 3.21 9.93
C GLY A 174 -5.87 4.05 11.18
N LEU A 175 -4.85 3.74 11.94
CA LEU A 175 -4.58 4.30 13.25
C LEU A 175 -3.20 4.93 13.33
N ALA A 176 -3.07 5.99 14.15
CA ALA A 176 -1.80 6.50 14.66
C ALA A 176 -1.98 6.96 16.10
N ALA A 177 -0.90 7.07 16.85
CA ALA A 177 -0.94 7.50 18.24
C ALA A 177 0.13 8.56 18.52
N GLU A 178 -0.24 9.55 19.34
CA GLU A 178 0.68 10.54 19.90
C GLU A 178 0.07 11.16 21.15
N GLY A 179 0.88 11.41 22.17
CA GLY A 179 0.52 12.21 23.33
C GLY A 179 -0.73 11.74 24.10
N GLY A 180 -0.92 10.44 24.26
CA GLY A 180 -2.08 9.87 24.94
C GLY A 180 -3.36 9.84 24.10
N ARG A 181 -3.27 10.09 22.79
CA ARG A 181 -4.39 10.07 21.85
C ARG A 181 -4.19 9.01 20.78
N ILE A 182 -5.30 8.42 20.36
CA ILE A 182 -5.40 7.57 19.19
C ILE A 182 -6.16 8.33 18.11
N TYR A 183 -5.52 8.53 16.97
CA TYR A 183 -6.14 9.14 15.79
C TYR A 183 -6.55 8.04 14.84
N ALA A 184 -7.82 8.00 14.50
CA ALA A 184 -8.38 7.00 13.61
C ALA A 184 -8.99 7.65 12.37
N ALA A 185 -8.61 7.16 11.20
CA ALA A 185 -9.21 7.51 9.92
C ALA A 185 -10.00 6.32 9.38
N SER A 186 -11.07 6.58 8.64
CA SER A 186 -11.90 5.52 8.06
C SER A 186 -12.47 5.86 6.69
N GLY A 187 -12.85 4.84 5.94
CA GLY A 187 -13.55 4.98 4.67
C GLY A 187 -14.91 5.70 4.77
N PHE A 188 -15.42 5.95 5.98
CA PHE A 188 -16.59 6.81 6.21
C PHE A 188 -16.29 8.31 6.06
N GLY A 189 -15.06 8.70 5.71
CA GLY A 189 -14.67 10.10 5.53
C GLY A 189 -14.50 10.87 6.84
N ARG A 190 -14.21 10.18 7.93
CA ARG A 190 -14.06 10.76 9.28
C ARG A 190 -12.67 10.51 9.84
N VAL A 191 -12.15 11.53 10.52
CA VAL A 191 -11.00 11.44 11.41
C VAL A 191 -11.51 11.68 12.83
N VAL A 192 -11.22 10.76 13.73
CA VAL A 192 -11.62 10.87 15.14
C VAL A 192 -10.39 10.72 16.02
N ALA A 193 -10.23 11.59 16.98
CA ALA A 193 -9.28 11.39 18.07
C ALA A 193 -10.00 10.78 19.26
N PHE A 194 -9.36 9.78 19.86
CA PHE A 194 -9.82 9.12 21.07
C PHE A 194 -8.77 9.28 22.17
N ASP A 195 -9.23 9.34 23.38
CA ASP A 195 -8.38 9.15 24.55
C ASP A 195 -7.83 7.70 24.54
N ALA A 196 -6.53 7.53 24.60
CA ALA A 196 -5.88 6.23 24.45
C ALA A 196 -6.19 5.26 25.60
N ASP A 197 -6.50 5.78 26.78
CA ASP A 197 -6.76 4.94 27.95
C ASP A 197 -8.21 4.47 28.04
N SER A 198 -9.15 5.35 27.73
CA SER A 198 -10.58 5.10 27.92
C SER A 198 -11.34 4.79 26.61
N GLY A 199 -10.78 5.13 25.45
CA GLY A 199 -11.47 5.02 24.16
C GLY A 199 -12.58 6.06 23.96
N LYS A 200 -12.67 7.09 24.81
CA LYS A 200 -13.66 8.17 24.66
C LYS A 200 -13.27 9.07 23.49
N PRO A 201 -14.20 9.45 22.60
CA PRO A 201 -13.92 10.40 21.54
C PRO A 201 -13.64 11.79 22.12
N LEU A 202 -12.58 12.42 21.63
CA LEU A 202 -12.16 13.78 22.03
C LEU A 202 -12.65 14.81 21.01
N TRP A 203 -12.49 14.51 19.72
CA TRP A 203 -13.01 15.32 18.62
C TRP A 203 -13.24 14.47 17.37
N THR A 204 -14.06 14.97 16.46
CA THR A 204 -14.36 14.38 15.16
C THR A 204 -14.26 15.44 14.07
N LYS A 205 -13.51 15.14 13.01
CA LYS A 205 -13.46 15.93 11.76
C LYS A 205 -14.06 15.12 10.63
N VAL A 206 -15.07 15.67 9.98
CA VAL A 206 -15.65 15.09 8.77
C VAL A 206 -14.98 15.75 7.56
N LEU A 207 -14.40 14.94 6.67
CA LEU A 207 -13.77 15.41 5.42
C LEU A 207 -14.66 15.17 4.20
N GLY A 208 -15.72 14.37 4.33
CA GLY A 208 -16.73 14.14 3.29
C GLY A 208 -16.31 13.20 2.17
N VAL A 209 -15.05 12.79 2.12
CA VAL A 209 -14.48 11.84 1.15
C VAL A 209 -13.87 10.64 1.87
N PRO A 210 -13.91 9.44 1.30
CA PRO A 210 -13.33 8.26 1.94
C PRO A 210 -11.85 8.44 2.25
N LEU A 211 -11.43 8.03 3.45
CA LEU A 211 -10.03 8.01 3.87
C LEU A 211 -9.53 6.57 3.76
N ARG A 212 -8.60 6.35 2.84
CA ARG A 212 -8.07 5.01 2.56
C ARG A 212 -6.68 4.80 3.12
N THR A 213 -6.04 5.88 3.58
CA THR A 213 -4.70 5.88 4.17
C THR A 213 -4.78 5.94 5.70
N SER A 214 -3.78 5.37 6.34
CA SER A 214 -3.60 5.57 7.78
C SER A 214 -3.09 6.99 8.05
N PRO A 215 -3.47 7.60 9.18
CA PRO A 215 -2.89 8.87 9.61
C PRO A 215 -1.42 8.71 10.00
N THR A 216 -0.68 9.81 9.95
CA THR A 216 0.60 9.97 10.66
C THR A 216 0.45 11.10 11.67
N ALA A 217 0.81 10.85 12.92
CA ALA A 217 0.68 11.83 14.00
C ALA A 217 2.04 12.15 14.61
N VAL A 218 2.44 13.42 14.57
CA VAL A 218 3.71 13.88 15.13
C VAL A 218 3.71 15.39 15.37
N GLY A 219 4.28 15.83 16.47
CA GLY A 219 4.42 17.26 16.81
C GLY A 219 3.09 17.96 17.01
N GLY A 220 2.10 17.27 17.58
CA GLY A 220 0.75 17.80 17.79
C GLY A 220 -0.08 17.98 16.54
N LYS A 221 0.34 17.40 15.40
CA LYS A 221 -0.36 17.44 14.12
C LYS A 221 -0.71 16.04 13.63
N VAL A 222 -1.80 15.95 12.89
CA VAL A 222 -2.27 14.71 12.26
C VAL A 222 -2.34 14.92 10.76
N PHE A 223 -1.65 14.08 10.00
CA PHE A 223 -1.56 14.16 8.55
C PHE A 223 -2.39 13.04 7.92
N ILE A 224 -3.29 13.39 7.01
CA ILE A 224 -4.24 12.47 6.38
C ILE A 224 -4.23 12.70 4.87
N VAL A 225 -4.13 11.62 4.10
CA VAL A 225 -4.32 11.65 2.64
C VAL A 225 -5.69 11.06 2.32
N THR A 226 -6.49 11.80 1.55
CA THR A 226 -7.81 11.34 1.09
C THR A 226 -7.70 10.49 -0.17
N SER A 227 -8.80 9.82 -0.55
CA SER A 227 -8.90 9.10 -1.82
C SER A 227 -8.81 9.99 -3.07
N GLU A 228 -8.91 11.32 -2.90
CA GLU A 228 -8.79 12.31 -3.97
C GLU A 228 -7.42 12.99 -4.04
N SER A 229 -6.38 12.34 -3.47
CA SER A 229 -5.00 12.86 -3.41
C SER A 229 -4.88 14.21 -2.69
N GLN A 230 -5.81 14.53 -1.76
CA GLN A 230 -5.71 15.69 -0.90
C GLN A 230 -5.04 15.30 0.41
N LEU A 231 -3.95 15.96 0.75
CA LEU A 231 -3.27 15.87 2.05
C LEU A 231 -3.78 16.98 2.96
N TYR A 232 -4.20 16.62 4.16
CA TYR A 232 -4.58 17.54 5.22
C TYR A 232 -3.61 17.44 6.39
N ALA A 233 -3.25 18.58 6.96
CA ALA A 233 -2.64 18.70 8.28
C ALA A 233 -3.69 19.23 9.25
N LEU A 234 -4.03 18.44 10.25
CA LEU A 234 -5.00 18.79 11.27
C LEU A 234 -4.30 19.01 12.61
N SER A 235 -4.85 19.88 13.43
CA SER A 235 -4.45 19.99 14.83
C SER A 235 -4.78 18.70 15.58
N GLY A 236 -3.79 18.08 16.22
CA GLY A 236 -3.99 16.90 17.07
C GLY A 236 -4.85 17.18 18.30
N GLU A 237 -4.93 18.45 18.73
CA GLU A 237 -5.69 18.85 19.91
C GLU A 237 -7.20 18.91 19.67
N ASN A 238 -7.62 19.47 18.51
CA ASN A 238 -9.03 19.78 18.27
C ASN A 238 -9.55 19.43 16.85
N GLY A 239 -8.69 18.87 15.95
CA GLY A 239 -9.06 18.48 14.61
C GLY A 239 -9.23 19.63 13.61
N ASN A 240 -8.89 20.87 13.99
CA ASN A 240 -8.94 22.00 13.05
C ASN A 240 -7.89 21.84 11.95
N GLU A 241 -8.25 22.20 10.73
CA GLU A 241 -7.32 22.24 9.61
C GLU A 241 -6.28 23.34 9.84
N LEU A 242 -5.01 22.97 9.72
CA LEU A 242 -3.88 23.88 9.79
C LEU A 242 -3.45 24.30 8.41
N TRP A 243 -3.40 23.36 7.48
CA TRP A 243 -3.14 23.58 6.07
C TRP A 243 -3.54 22.32 5.27
N SER A 244 -3.66 22.47 3.96
CA SER A 244 -3.84 21.36 3.04
C SER A 244 -3.04 21.52 1.76
N SER A 245 -2.72 20.41 1.10
CA SER A 245 -1.98 20.37 -0.17
C SER A 245 -2.57 19.28 -1.06
N ARG A 246 -2.55 19.47 -2.36
CA ARG A 246 -3.13 18.53 -3.33
C ARG A 246 -2.06 17.96 -4.22
N GLY A 247 -2.02 16.62 -4.34
CA GLY A 247 -1.27 15.93 -5.38
C GLY A 247 -2.00 15.94 -6.72
N LEU A 248 -1.38 15.34 -7.72
CA LEU A 248 -1.99 15.22 -9.04
C LEU A 248 -3.28 14.38 -8.96
N PRO A 249 -4.38 14.87 -9.55
CA PRO A 249 -5.64 14.11 -9.58
C PRO A 249 -5.51 12.89 -10.49
N GLU A 250 -6.07 11.77 -10.07
CA GLU A 250 -6.14 10.53 -10.86
C GLU A 250 -7.56 10.03 -11.03
N GLY A 251 -7.84 9.45 -12.20
CA GLY A 251 -9.14 8.88 -12.53
C GLY A 251 -9.44 7.54 -11.84
N ALA A 252 -8.42 6.82 -11.38
CA ALA A 252 -8.56 5.57 -10.63
C ALA A 252 -7.34 5.34 -9.75
N SER A 253 -7.57 5.01 -8.47
CA SER A 253 -6.51 4.62 -7.55
C SER A 253 -6.80 3.26 -6.94
N LEU A 254 -5.78 2.40 -6.85
CA LEU A 254 -5.86 1.18 -6.05
C LEU A 254 -5.88 1.52 -4.56
N LEU A 255 -6.44 0.61 -3.77
CA LEU A 255 -6.50 0.73 -2.33
C LEU A 255 -5.11 0.54 -1.73
N SER A 256 -4.36 1.61 -1.59
CA SER A 256 -3.09 1.58 -0.86
C SER A 256 -3.25 2.25 0.50
N ASN A 257 -2.81 1.57 1.56
CA ASN A 257 -2.77 2.17 2.89
C ASN A 257 -1.42 2.87 3.09
N VAL A 258 -1.23 3.95 2.37
CA VAL A 258 0.00 4.76 2.39
C VAL A 258 -0.16 5.89 3.39
N SER A 259 0.65 5.87 4.46
CA SER A 259 0.78 7.00 5.37
C SER A 259 2.01 7.85 5.01
N PRO A 260 1.97 9.18 5.19
CA PRO A 260 3.13 10.02 5.01
C PRO A 260 4.28 9.64 5.94
N ALA A 261 5.53 9.83 5.48
CA ALA A 261 6.71 9.78 6.32
C ALA A 261 7.11 11.19 6.76
N ILE A 262 7.52 11.34 8.02
CA ILE A 262 7.90 12.65 8.57
C ILE A 262 9.20 12.52 9.36
N ALA A 263 10.18 13.37 9.03
CA ALA A 263 11.42 13.52 9.77
C ALA A 263 11.83 15.00 9.82
N GLY A 264 12.08 15.50 11.04
CA GLY A 264 12.31 16.93 11.26
C GLY A 264 11.16 17.77 10.70
N ASN A 265 11.47 18.74 9.83
CA ASN A 265 10.48 19.60 9.18
C ASN A 265 10.15 19.15 7.72
N THR A 266 10.41 17.89 7.38
CA THR A 266 10.10 17.36 6.06
C THR A 266 9.06 16.26 6.17
N LEU A 267 7.95 16.45 5.45
CA LEU A 267 6.90 15.46 5.23
C LEU A 267 7.05 14.94 3.80
N VAL A 268 7.07 13.63 3.63
CA VAL A 268 7.06 12.99 2.30
C VAL A 268 5.80 12.16 2.15
N VAL A 269 5.11 12.34 1.06
CA VAL A 269 3.91 11.60 0.69
C VAL A 269 4.09 10.96 -0.68
N SER A 270 3.65 9.71 -0.83
CA SER A 270 3.52 9.05 -2.13
C SER A 270 2.05 9.08 -2.53
N PHE A 271 1.76 9.58 -3.72
CA PHE A 271 0.42 9.59 -4.28
C PHE A 271 0.20 8.39 -5.21
N PRO A 272 -1.06 7.98 -5.48
CA PRO A 272 -1.36 6.88 -6.40
C PRO A 272 -0.82 7.09 -7.82
N SER A 273 -0.63 8.34 -8.25
CA SER A 273 0.03 8.73 -9.52
C SER A 273 1.47 8.21 -9.66
N GLY A 274 2.06 7.70 -8.58
CA GLY A 274 3.47 7.43 -8.48
C GLY A 274 4.31 8.68 -8.18
N GLU A 275 3.66 9.82 -7.97
CA GLU A 275 4.30 11.04 -7.50
C GLU A 275 4.75 10.88 -6.04
N VAL A 276 5.97 11.29 -5.75
CA VAL A 276 6.56 11.34 -4.40
C VAL A 276 6.91 12.79 -4.11
N THR A 277 6.15 13.41 -3.22
CA THR A 277 6.28 14.85 -2.95
C THR A 277 6.77 15.09 -1.53
N ALA A 278 7.81 15.92 -1.40
CA ALA A 278 8.26 16.43 -0.11
C ALA A 278 7.69 17.82 0.14
N LEU A 279 7.15 18.00 1.34
CA LEU A 279 6.52 19.22 1.81
C LEU A 279 7.18 19.69 3.10
N ASP A 280 7.05 20.97 3.37
CA ASP A 280 7.34 21.53 4.69
C ASP A 280 6.22 21.13 5.66
N MET A 281 6.56 20.46 6.75
CA MET A 281 5.61 19.95 7.74
C MET A 281 4.83 21.09 8.43
N ALA A 282 5.40 22.29 8.50
CA ALA A 282 4.77 23.40 9.22
C ALA A 282 3.63 24.05 8.44
N ASN A 283 3.77 24.20 7.13
CA ASN A 283 2.87 24.99 6.29
C ASN A 283 2.43 24.34 4.98
N GLY A 284 2.91 23.12 4.67
CA GLY A 284 2.53 22.38 3.46
C GLY A 284 3.17 22.88 2.16
N SER A 285 4.13 23.83 2.22
CA SER A 285 4.82 24.27 1.02
C SER A 285 5.66 23.17 0.41
N GLN A 286 5.58 22.98 -0.91
CA GLN A 286 6.32 21.96 -1.63
C GLN A 286 7.81 22.30 -1.65
N LYS A 287 8.64 21.31 -1.29
CA LYS A 287 10.11 21.39 -1.35
C LYS A 287 10.63 20.82 -2.66
N TRP A 288 10.16 19.62 -3.02
CA TRP A 288 10.51 18.92 -4.26
C TRP A 288 9.49 17.83 -4.58
N THR A 289 9.55 17.34 -5.83
CA THR A 289 8.77 16.18 -6.31
C THR A 289 9.68 15.25 -7.11
N ASP A 290 9.47 13.94 -6.95
CA ASP A 290 10.08 12.86 -7.72
C ASP A 290 9.00 11.84 -8.11
N SER A 291 9.33 10.77 -8.86
CA SER A 291 8.35 9.77 -9.30
C SER A 291 8.89 8.35 -9.25
N VAL A 292 8.06 7.43 -8.78
CA VAL A 292 8.29 5.98 -8.83
C VAL A 292 7.65 5.32 -10.06
N SER A 293 6.99 6.09 -10.92
CA SER A 293 6.38 5.57 -12.15
C SER A 293 7.45 4.99 -13.07
N GLY A 294 7.18 3.82 -13.67
CA GLY A 294 8.05 3.24 -14.68
C GLY A 294 7.97 4.04 -15.98
N GLY A 295 9.11 4.37 -16.59
CA GLY A 295 9.21 5.13 -17.85
C GLY A 295 8.79 4.37 -19.11
N GLY A 296 7.80 3.49 -19.07
CA GLY A 296 7.24 2.80 -20.22
C GLY A 296 6.20 3.68 -20.93
N VAL A 297 6.52 4.18 -22.11
CA VAL A 297 5.56 4.82 -23.02
C VAL A 297 4.56 3.75 -23.45
N GLY A 298 3.31 3.82 -22.99
CA GLY A 298 2.30 3.09 -23.73
C GLY A 298 1.12 2.42 -23.06
N SER A 299 0.88 2.47 -21.76
CA SER A 299 -0.46 2.10 -21.30
C SER A 299 -0.87 2.83 -20.04
N SER A 300 -2.01 3.51 -20.11
CA SER A 300 -2.73 4.08 -18.96
C SER A 300 -3.13 3.00 -17.92
N ILE A 301 -3.06 1.72 -18.27
CA ILE A 301 -3.37 0.59 -17.40
C ILE A 301 -2.15 0.18 -16.54
N SER A 302 -0.92 0.35 -17.03
CA SER A 302 0.30 0.05 -16.26
C SER A 302 0.64 1.14 -15.23
N ALA A 303 -0.06 2.27 -15.25
CA ALA A 303 0.09 3.33 -14.24
C ALA A 303 -0.68 3.04 -12.95
N ILE A 304 -1.59 2.07 -12.94
CA ILE A 304 -2.38 1.71 -11.76
C ILE A 304 -1.54 0.76 -10.90
N GLY A 305 -0.69 1.32 -10.06
CA GLY A 305 0.12 0.58 -9.09
C GLY A 305 -0.11 1.05 -7.67
N GLU A 306 0.05 0.13 -6.71
CA GLU A 306 0.06 0.52 -5.30
C GLU A 306 1.41 1.18 -5.00
N ALA A 307 1.38 2.44 -4.59
CA ALA A 307 2.54 3.08 -3.99
C ALA A 307 2.77 2.52 -2.59
N ALA A 308 4.01 2.24 -2.24
CA ALA A 308 4.39 1.90 -0.88
C ALA A 308 4.50 3.17 0.00
N ARG A 309 4.44 3.00 1.33
CA ARG A 309 4.78 4.09 2.24
C ARG A 309 6.20 4.54 1.97
N PRO A 310 6.43 5.85 1.82
CA PRO A 310 7.79 6.36 1.75
C PRO A 310 8.50 6.19 3.10
N VAL A 311 9.81 6.07 3.07
CA VAL A 311 10.64 5.92 4.27
C VAL A 311 11.69 7.02 4.25
N ILE A 312 11.80 7.78 5.36
CA ILE A 312 12.86 8.76 5.53
C ILE A 312 13.87 8.19 6.53
N ASP A 313 15.09 7.94 6.06
CA ASP A 313 16.20 7.52 6.92
C ASP A 313 17.38 8.44 6.71
N GLY A 314 17.68 9.26 7.73
CA GLY A 314 18.72 10.28 7.66
C GLY A 314 18.51 11.26 6.51
N ASP A 315 19.39 11.19 5.54
CA ASP A 315 19.47 12.10 4.39
C ASP A 315 18.76 11.58 3.11
N ILE A 316 18.19 10.37 3.16
CA ILE A 316 17.60 9.71 1.99
C ILE A 316 16.12 9.36 2.24
N VAL A 317 15.31 9.60 1.23
CA VAL A 317 13.93 9.09 1.09
C VAL A 317 13.98 7.85 0.21
N PHE A 318 13.33 6.76 0.65
CA PHE A 318 13.12 5.57 -0.16
C PHE A 318 11.62 5.46 -0.47
N ALA A 319 11.30 5.27 -1.75
CA ALA A 319 9.94 5.06 -2.21
C ALA A 319 9.90 3.97 -3.29
N SER A 320 8.78 3.26 -3.37
CA SER A 320 8.59 2.19 -4.35
C SER A 320 7.12 2.08 -4.76
N SER A 321 6.87 1.38 -5.87
CA SER A 321 5.54 1.07 -6.36
C SER A 321 5.50 -0.34 -6.93
N SER A 322 4.34 -1.00 -6.83
CA SER A 322 4.10 -2.33 -7.40
C SER A 322 4.08 -2.36 -8.93
N SER A 323 3.80 -1.23 -9.58
CA SER A 323 3.78 -1.08 -11.06
C SER A 323 5.02 -0.39 -11.61
N GLY A 324 5.83 0.22 -10.76
CA GLY A 324 6.95 1.07 -11.16
C GLY A 324 8.30 0.52 -10.72
N ARG A 325 9.04 1.38 -10.05
CA ARG A 325 10.40 1.12 -9.59
C ARG A 325 10.58 1.53 -8.12
N MET A 326 11.72 1.19 -7.57
CA MET A 326 12.20 1.73 -6.31
C MET A 326 13.18 2.87 -6.58
N ILE A 327 13.06 3.94 -5.80
CA ILE A 327 13.95 5.11 -5.85
C ILE A 327 14.54 5.42 -4.48
N ALA A 328 15.72 6.00 -4.48
CA ALA A 328 16.31 6.68 -3.34
C ALA A 328 16.60 8.13 -3.75
N THR A 329 16.11 9.07 -2.96
CA THR A 329 16.10 10.50 -3.29
C THR A 329 16.61 11.30 -2.10
N ALA A 330 17.47 12.29 -2.33
CA ALA A 330 18.01 13.12 -1.25
C ALA A 330 16.90 13.96 -0.60
N VAL A 331 16.76 13.89 0.73
CA VAL A 331 15.75 14.62 1.51
C VAL A 331 15.82 16.13 1.25
N LYS A 332 17.04 16.67 1.10
CA LYS A 332 17.31 18.09 1.04
C LYS A 332 16.76 18.77 -0.21
N ASN A 333 16.92 18.15 -1.38
CA ASN A 333 16.69 18.80 -2.68
C ASN A 333 15.94 17.94 -3.71
N GLY A 334 15.58 16.70 -3.36
CA GLY A 334 14.89 15.81 -4.29
C GLY A 334 15.77 15.21 -5.38
N GLU A 335 17.09 15.36 -5.28
CA GLU A 335 18.01 14.75 -6.23
C GLU A 335 18.01 13.22 -6.09
N ARG A 336 17.85 12.53 -7.22
CA ARG A 336 17.82 11.08 -7.24
C ARG A 336 19.20 10.50 -7.01
N VAL A 337 19.38 9.78 -5.91
CA VAL A 337 20.63 9.12 -5.55
C VAL A 337 20.80 7.84 -6.40
N TRP A 338 19.74 7.05 -6.49
CA TRP A 338 19.68 5.87 -7.36
C TRP A 338 18.24 5.47 -7.65
N SER A 339 18.05 4.67 -8.69
CA SER A 339 16.79 3.97 -8.94
C SER A 339 17.06 2.53 -9.37
N LYS A 340 16.11 1.64 -9.08
CA LYS A 340 16.19 0.22 -9.42
C LYS A 340 14.83 -0.31 -9.83
N ASP A 341 14.78 -1.14 -10.87
CA ASP A 341 13.55 -1.74 -11.39
C ASP A 341 13.13 -2.92 -10.48
N ILE A 342 12.68 -2.60 -9.27
CA ILE A 342 12.07 -3.52 -8.31
C ILE A 342 10.63 -3.08 -8.11
N ARG A 343 9.70 -3.95 -8.44
CA ARG A 343 8.26 -3.71 -8.27
C ARG A 343 7.86 -4.12 -6.87
N ALA A 344 7.75 -3.17 -5.96
CA ALA A 344 7.40 -3.42 -4.56
C ALA A 344 6.28 -2.49 -4.10
N GLY A 345 5.13 -3.07 -3.78
CA GLY A 345 4.00 -2.36 -3.16
C GLY A 345 4.09 -2.32 -1.63
N GLN A 346 5.12 -2.92 -1.05
CA GLN A 346 5.35 -2.94 0.40
C GLN A 346 6.40 -1.91 0.81
N THR A 347 6.28 -1.42 2.04
CA THR A 347 7.23 -0.44 2.61
C THR A 347 8.65 -1.02 2.66
N PRO A 348 9.66 -0.38 2.06
CA PRO A 348 11.04 -0.79 2.22
C PRO A 348 11.45 -0.68 3.69
N TRP A 349 12.31 -1.58 4.16
CA TRP A 349 12.85 -1.51 5.51
C TRP A 349 14.31 -1.08 5.49
N VAL A 350 14.65 -0.03 6.22
CA VAL A 350 16.01 0.52 6.24
C VAL A 350 16.64 0.27 7.60
N ALA A 351 17.85 -0.28 7.59
CA ALA A 351 18.64 -0.44 8.81
C ALA A 351 20.14 -0.35 8.49
N GLY A 352 20.80 0.63 9.09
CA GLY A 352 22.23 0.89 8.87
C GLY A 352 22.54 1.22 7.41
N ASP A 353 23.37 0.40 6.79
CA ASP A 353 23.83 0.57 5.40
C ASP A 353 22.98 -0.23 4.38
N THR A 354 21.86 -0.81 4.81
CA THR A 354 21.07 -1.75 4.00
C THR A 354 19.61 -1.35 3.92
N VAL A 355 19.05 -1.52 2.73
CA VAL A 355 17.61 -1.43 2.46
C VAL A 355 17.11 -2.82 2.09
N PHE A 356 16.13 -3.30 2.82
CA PHE A 356 15.45 -4.57 2.55
C PHE A 356 14.11 -4.31 1.87
N VAL A 357 13.80 -5.09 0.86
CA VAL A 357 12.54 -4.97 0.11
C VAL A 357 12.04 -6.35 -0.32
N VAL A 358 10.72 -6.52 -0.38
CA VAL A 358 10.07 -7.70 -0.96
C VAL A 358 9.31 -7.24 -2.20
N ASP A 359 9.58 -7.88 -3.34
CA ASP A 359 8.91 -7.56 -4.60
C ASP A 359 7.57 -8.30 -4.75
N THR A 360 6.83 -7.94 -5.79
CA THR A 360 5.54 -8.55 -6.12
C THR A 360 5.65 -10.01 -6.59
N SER A 361 6.86 -10.47 -6.92
CA SER A 361 7.14 -11.86 -7.36
C SER A 361 7.58 -12.76 -6.21
N GLY A 362 7.69 -12.22 -4.98
CA GLY A 362 8.10 -12.99 -3.82
C GLY A 362 9.62 -13.12 -3.66
N HIS A 363 10.39 -12.20 -4.22
CA HIS A 363 11.81 -12.10 -3.93
C HIS A 363 12.06 -11.10 -2.81
N ALA A 364 12.87 -11.49 -1.85
CA ALA A 364 13.43 -10.58 -0.84
C ALA A 364 14.83 -10.15 -1.27
N PHE A 365 15.12 -8.85 -1.15
CA PHE A 365 16.39 -8.25 -1.52
C PHE A 365 17.04 -7.53 -0.33
N ALA A 366 18.36 -7.58 -0.26
CA ALA A 366 19.15 -6.62 0.50
C ALA A 366 19.93 -5.73 -0.47
N LEU A 367 19.71 -4.44 -0.38
CA LEU A 367 20.32 -3.44 -1.24
C LEU A 367 21.26 -2.55 -0.43
N ALA A 368 22.39 -2.19 -1.00
CA ALA A 368 23.27 -1.19 -0.41
C ALA A 368 22.56 0.19 -0.39
N ARG A 369 22.40 0.79 0.80
CA ARG A 369 21.63 2.01 1.03
C ARG A 369 22.02 3.17 0.12
N LYS A 370 23.32 3.36 -0.11
CA LYS A 370 23.87 4.49 -0.89
C LYS A 370 23.87 4.29 -2.40
N THR A 371 23.82 3.05 -2.89
CA THR A 371 24.02 2.75 -4.32
C THR A 371 22.91 1.94 -4.96
N GLY A 372 21.99 1.37 -4.17
CA GLY A 372 20.96 0.46 -4.66
C GLY A 372 21.49 -0.89 -5.18
N LYS A 373 22.79 -1.17 -5.08
CA LYS A 373 23.36 -2.45 -5.52
C LYS A 373 22.87 -3.60 -4.65
N THR A 374 22.50 -4.70 -5.30
CA THR A 374 22.00 -5.90 -4.61
C THR A 374 23.15 -6.65 -3.95
N ARG A 375 23.04 -6.89 -2.65
CA ARG A 375 23.95 -7.68 -1.83
C ARG A 375 23.58 -9.15 -1.80
N TRP A 376 22.29 -9.43 -1.65
CA TRP A 376 21.71 -10.78 -1.77
C TRP A 376 20.26 -10.72 -2.24
N VAL A 377 19.80 -11.85 -2.80
CA VAL A 377 18.41 -12.10 -3.18
C VAL A 377 18.01 -13.45 -2.62
N ALA A 378 16.81 -13.55 -2.09
CA ALA A 378 16.22 -14.79 -1.58
C ALA A 378 14.81 -14.98 -2.13
N ASN A 379 14.47 -16.21 -2.50
CA ASN A 379 13.11 -16.56 -2.92
C ASN A 379 12.28 -16.92 -1.69
N LEU A 380 11.18 -16.22 -1.51
CA LEU A 380 10.18 -16.60 -0.51
C LEU A 380 9.39 -17.85 -0.98
N PRO A 381 8.93 -18.70 -0.06
CA PRO A 381 8.27 -19.94 -0.43
C PRO A 381 6.98 -19.69 -1.23
N ASP A 382 6.77 -20.47 -2.29
CA ASP A 382 5.59 -20.57 -3.14
C ASP A 382 5.13 -19.24 -3.79
N ASP A 383 4.26 -19.34 -4.79
CA ASP A 383 3.61 -18.22 -5.47
C ASP A 383 2.51 -17.59 -4.60
N ARG A 384 2.88 -16.66 -3.73
CA ARG A 384 1.98 -16.01 -2.77
C ARG A 384 2.23 -14.53 -2.74
N LEU A 385 1.22 -13.78 -2.30
CA LEU A 385 1.45 -12.38 -1.94
C LEU A 385 2.12 -12.33 -0.57
N TRP A 386 3.21 -11.59 -0.49
CA TRP A 386 4.01 -11.41 0.72
C TRP A 386 3.91 -9.97 1.22
N ASN A 387 3.84 -9.82 2.54
CA ASN A 387 3.75 -8.53 3.24
C ASN A 387 4.86 -8.43 4.29
N GLY A 388 5.55 -7.32 4.27
CA GLY A 388 6.80 -7.04 4.96
C GLY A 388 7.82 -6.43 3.99
N PRO A 389 9.13 -6.45 4.32
CA PRO A 389 9.77 -7.08 5.47
C PRO A 389 9.73 -6.22 6.73
N ILE A 390 9.89 -6.85 7.89
CA ILE A 390 10.16 -6.20 9.18
C ILE A 390 11.47 -6.76 9.73
N LEU A 391 12.44 -5.92 10.07
CA LEU A 391 13.70 -6.35 10.67
C LEU A 391 13.60 -6.38 12.20
N ALA A 392 13.65 -7.55 12.77
CA ALA A 392 13.64 -7.73 14.22
C ALA A 392 14.45 -8.97 14.64
N GLY A 393 15.28 -8.84 15.66
CA GLY A 393 16.11 -9.94 16.18
C GLY A 393 17.08 -10.54 15.16
N GLY A 394 17.64 -9.71 14.27
CA GLY A 394 18.55 -10.14 13.21
C GLY A 394 17.87 -10.86 12.04
N LYS A 395 16.55 -10.97 12.05
CA LYS A 395 15.77 -11.60 10.99
C LYS A 395 14.84 -10.64 10.29
N LEU A 396 14.64 -10.87 9.00
CA LEU A 396 13.59 -10.25 8.21
C LEU A 396 12.33 -11.11 8.30
N TRP A 397 11.27 -10.54 8.80
CA TRP A 397 10.00 -11.22 8.95
C TRP A 397 9.02 -10.79 7.86
N ALA A 398 8.40 -11.78 7.22
CA ALA A 398 7.35 -11.56 6.23
C ALA A 398 6.20 -12.54 6.47
N VAL A 399 4.99 -12.10 6.12
CA VAL A 399 3.76 -12.90 6.20
C VAL A 399 3.14 -13.06 4.83
N SER A 400 2.44 -14.17 4.61
CA SER A 400 1.87 -14.48 3.32
C SER A 400 0.33 -14.49 3.30
N SER A 401 -0.22 -14.30 2.11
CA SER A 401 -1.66 -14.43 1.82
C SER A 401 -2.23 -15.84 2.05
N LYS A 402 -1.41 -16.82 2.40
CA LYS A 402 -1.83 -18.18 2.77
C LYS A 402 -1.54 -18.51 4.25
N GLY A 403 -1.22 -17.50 5.07
CA GLY A 403 -1.02 -17.68 6.50
C GLY A 403 0.31 -18.33 6.85
N LEU A 404 1.38 -17.98 6.17
CA LEU A 404 2.74 -18.40 6.54
C LEU A 404 3.52 -17.16 7.04
N LEU A 405 4.14 -17.26 8.20
CA LEU A 405 5.15 -16.34 8.69
C LEU A 405 6.53 -16.96 8.44
N VAL A 406 7.41 -16.21 7.79
CA VAL A 406 8.81 -16.59 7.57
C VAL A 406 9.75 -15.59 8.21
N GLY A 407 10.88 -16.11 8.72
CA GLY A 407 12.01 -15.33 9.19
C GLY A 407 13.26 -15.70 8.39
N LEU A 408 13.85 -14.72 7.69
CA LEU A 408 15.11 -14.87 6.98
C LEU A 408 16.23 -14.26 7.81
N ASP A 409 17.39 -14.89 7.86
CA ASP A 409 18.61 -14.23 8.36
C ASP A 409 18.86 -12.95 7.51
N ALA A 410 18.90 -11.80 8.16
CA ALA A 410 18.99 -10.54 7.43
C ALA A 410 20.37 -10.31 6.76
N ARG A 411 21.40 -11.05 7.15
CA ARG A 411 22.75 -10.96 6.56
C ARG A 411 22.89 -11.80 5.30
N SER A 412 22.27 -12.99 5.29
CA SER A 412 22.42 -13.96 4.20
C SER A 412 21.18 -14.11 3.30
N GLY A 413 20.00 -13.74 3.79
CA GLY A 413 18.72 -14.05 3.13
C GLY A 413 18.25 -15.48 3.32
N GLU A 414 18.95 -16.31 4.11
CA GLU A 414 18.57 -17.70 4.36
C GLU A 414 17.31 -17.78 5.22
N ILE A 415 16.33 -18.60 4.82
CA ILE A 415 15.11 -18.81 5.58
C ILE A 415 15.41 -19.71 6.77
N THR A 416 15.34 -19.14 7.97
CA THR A 416 15.65 -19.84 9.24
C THR A 416 14.42 -20.22 10.05
N THR A 417 13.27 -19.59 9.76
CA THR A 417 12.04 -19.80 10.51
C THR A 417 10.85 -19.88 9.56
N LYS A 418 9.96 -20.85 9.80
CA LYS A 418 8.66 -20.98 9.13
C LYS A 418 7.61 -21.32 10.17
N THR A 419 6.58 -20.50 10.30
CA THR A 419 5.47 -20.71 11.25
C THR A 419 4.15 -20.60 10.50
N ALA A 420 3.31 -21.64 10.59
CA ALA A 420 1.96 -21.58 10.03
C ALA A 420 1.08 -20.71 10.94
N LEU A 421 0.36 -19.79 10.31
CA LEU A 421 -0.71 -18.99 10.91
C LEU A 421 -2.03 -19.55 10.37
N ASP A 422 -3.04 -19.71 11.22
CA ASP A 422 -4.26 -20.44 10.85
C ASP A 422 -5.10 -19.77 9.76
N ASN A 423 -4.80 -18.51 9.43
CA ASN A 423 -5.55 -17.70 8.46
C ASN A 423 -4.63 -16.87 7.57
N PRO A 424 -5.08 -16.48 6.36
CA PRO A 424 -4.39 -15.52 5.50
C PRO A 424 -3.99 -14.23 6.23
N VAL A 425 -2.85 -13.64 5.82
CA VAL A 425 -2.37 -12.37 6.38
C VAL A 425 -1.97 -11.45 5.23
N PHE A 426 -2.57 -10.26 5.19
CA PHE A 426 -2.29 -9.23 4.17
C PHE A 426 -1.72 -7.95 4.79
N ILE A 427 -1.47 -7.94 6.07
CA ILE A 427 -0.96 -6.80 6.84
C ILE A 427 0.40 -7.22 7.42
N PRO A 428 1.46 -6.41 7.23
CA PRO A 428 2.76 -6.76 7.81
C PRO A 428 2.68 -6.88 9.34
N PRO A 429 3.48 -7.75 9.96
CA PRO A 429 3.55 -7.84 11.42
C PRO A 429 4.05 -6.54 12.03
N VAL A 430 3.75 -6.31 13.28
CA VAL A 430 4.32 -5.20 14.07
C VAL A 430 5.08 -5.74 15.26
N VAL A 431 6.15 -5.07 15.64
CA VAL A 431 7.02 -5.52 16.74
C VAL A 431 7.13 -4.40 17.77
N ALA A 432 6.77 -4.69 19.01
CA ALA A 432 6.94 -3.79 20.15
C ALA A 432 7.06 -4.56 21.46
N SER A 433 7.82 -4.02 22.40
CA SER A 433 8.05 -4.62 23.73
C SER A 433 8.54 -6.07 23.65
N GLY A 434 9.41 -6.39 22.68
CA GLY A 434 9.95 -7.72 22.46
C GLY A 434 8.94 -8.76 21.96
N ARG A 435 7.77 -8.31 21.48
CA ARG A 435 6.70 -9.18 20.93
C ARG A 435 6.38 -8.81 19.50
N MET A 436 5.95 -9.80 18.73
CA MET A 436 5.40 -9.59 17.40
C MET A 436 3.89 -9.76 17.43
N PHE A 437 3.17 -8.86 16.79
CA PHE A 437 1.72 -8.92 16.65
C PHE A 437 1.36 -9.07 15.18
N VAL A 438 0.53 -10.06 14.87
CA VAL A 438 0.04 -10.37 13.52
C VAL A 438 -1.48 -10.27 13.52
N LEU A 439 -2.02 -9.44 12.67
CA LEU A 439 -3.47 -9.34 12.42
C LEU A 439 -3.82 -10.15 11.19
N THR A 440 -4.59 -11.21 11.37
CA THR A 440 -5.03 -12.07 10.26
C THR A 440 -6.22 -11.47 9.51
N ASP A 441 -6.45 -11.94 8.30
CA ASP A 441 -7.58 -11.51 7.45
C ASP A 441 -8.97 -11.83 8.05
N LYS A 442 -9.03 -12.72 9.04
CA LYS A 442 -10.22 -13.01 9.85
C LYS A 442 -10.34 -12.15 11.10
N ALA A 443 -9.58 -11.07 11.20
CA ALA A 443 -9.51 -10.19 12.36
C ALA A 443 -9.09 -10.90 13.67
N ASN A 444 -8.28 -11.95 13.59
CA ASN A 444 -7.64 -12.51 14.77
C ASN A 444 -6.29 -11.82 14.97
N LEU A 445 -6.12 -11.15 16.11
CA LEU A 445 -4.85 -10.62 16.54
C LEU A 445 -4.07 -11.69 17.28
N ILE A 446 -2.87 -12.02 16.81
CA ILE A 446 -1.98 -13.04 17.39
C ILE A 446 -0.75 -12.33 17.94
N ALA A 447 -0.45 -12.54 19.20
CA ALA A 447 0.82 -12.13 19.80
C ALA A 447 1.78 -13.32 19.84
N LEU A 448 3.00 -13.09 19.35
CA LEU A 448 4.08 -14.09 19.29
C LEU A 448 5.24 -13.61 20.17
N ASN A 449 5.85 -14.57 20.87
CA ASN A 449 7.09 -14.41 21.63
C ASN A 449 8.22 -15.20 20.98
#